data_990f657e69ab22510a42381326957189
#
_entry.id   990f657e69ab22510a42381326957189
#
_cell.length_a   1.000
_cell.length_b   1.000
_cell.length_c   1.000
_cell.angle_alpha   90.00
_cell.angle_beta   90.00
_cell.angle_gamma   90.00
#
_symmetry.space_group_name_H-M   'P 1'
#
loop_
_entity.id
_entity.type
_entity.pdbx_description
1 polymer ?
#
loop_
_entity_poly.entity_id
_entity_poly.type
_entity_poly.pdbx_seq_one_letter_code
_entity_poly.pdbx_strand_id
1 'polypeptide(L)'
;MRRAAVFGFAIGAAVACATPVTQLRFGVVNPPIVEQRLKSYKESDSDREAIVKSLFQSAGCSEGRLIEQTVNGSKLPNVICTLPGRTDSVIVVGANFDHAEVGDGVIDNWSGASMLPSLYQALNIEPRRHTFVFVAFAGQHQGFVGSRFYVDSLTPDQVQKIDAMVDIDSLGLGPTEVWVSRSDQKLVRALNGMAVSLKVPLTGANIDWVGEYDEGAFVNLKVPTITVHSLIKGMPPQLLHRHKDNYSAVHFDEYYKSYRLLSAYLVLLDGLAAR
;
A
#
# COMPACT_ATOMS: atom_id res chain seq x y z
N MET A 1 6.70 -63.11 53.33
CA MET A 1 7.50 -62.44 52.27
C MET A 1 6.57 -61.66 51.39
N ARG A 2 6.46 -60.34 51.55
CA ARG A 2 5.64 -59.47 50.73
C ARG A 2 6.61 -58.65 49.82
N ARG A 3 6.46 -58.81 48.52
CA ARG A 3 7.21 -58.02 47.53
C ARG A 3 6.53 -56.69 47.29
N ALA A 4 7.21 -55.58 47.56
CA ALA A 4 6.79 -54.23 47.18
C ALA A 4 7.15 -53.95 45.74
N ALA A 5 6.18 -53.53 44.93
CA ALA A 5 6.40 -53.05 43.56
C ALA A 5 6.61 -51.50 43.59
N VAL A 6 7.74 -51.07 43.08
CA VAL A 6 8.05 -49.65 42.92
C VAL A 6 7.60 -49.21 41.52
N PHE A 7 6.63 -48.32 41.45
CA PHE A 7 6.21 -47.64 40.20
C PHE A 7 7.05 -46.38 40.02
N GLY A 8 7.92 -46.36 39.04
CA GLY A 8 8.65 -45.17 38.61
C GLY A 8 7.75 -44.31 37.70
N PHE A 9 7.44 -43.08 38.09
CA PHE A 9 6.84 -42.09 37.23
C PHE A 9 7.94 -41.37 36.41
N ALA A 10 7.93 -41.55 35.09
CA ALA A 10 8.75 -40.77 34.19
C ALA A 10 8.02 -39.42 33.90
N ILE A 11 8.56 -38.32 34.43
CA ILE A 11 8.12 -36.98 34.08
C ILE A 11 8.73 -36.61 32.72
N GLY A 12 7.94 -36.71 31.68
CA GLY A 12 8.29 -36.19 30.38
C GLY A 12 8.24 -34.66 30.37
N ALA A 13 9.41 -34.02 30.33
CA ALA A 13 9.46 -32.58 30.11
C ALA A 13 9.06 -32.27 28.65
N ALA A 14 7.86 -31.73 28.45
CA ALA A 14 7.46 -31.17 27.15
C ALA A 14 8.26 -29.88 26.91
N VAL A 15 9.26 -29.95 26.04
CA VAL A 15 9.94 -28.76 25.52
C VAL A 15 8.94 -28.05 24.60
N ALA A 16 8.30 -27.00 25.12
CA ALA A 16 7.52 -26.09 24.29
C ALA A 16 8.49 -25.38 23.34
N CYS A 17 8.51 -25.80 22.07
CA CYS A 17 9.22 -25.10 21.01
C CYS A 17 8.49 -23.78 20.79
N ALA A 18 8.93 -22.72 21.46
CA ALA A 18 8.45 -21.36 21.19
C ALA A 18 8.90 -21.01 19.76
N THR A 19 7.96 -20.92 18.84
CA THR A 19 8.21 -20.37 17.52
C THR A 19 8.75 -18.95 17.71
N PRO A 20 9.90 -18.59 17.10
CA PRO A 20 10.42 -17.24 17.25
C PRO A 20 9.37 -16.24 16.75
N VAL A 21 8.94 -15.33 17.61
CA VAL A 21 8.10 -14.20 17.20
C VAL A 21 8.93 -13.36 16.25
N THR A 22 8.61 -13.41 14.96
CA THR A 22 9.27 -12.60 13.95
C THR A 22 8.96 -11.14 14.25
N GLN A 23 9.96 -10.43 14.78
CA GLN A 23 9.81 -9.00 15.07
C GLN A 23 9.81 -8.22 13.74
N LEU A 24 8.69 -7.62 13.40
CA LEU A 24 8.60 -6.74 12.24
C LEU A 24 9.35 -5.44 12.52
N ARG A 25 10.26 -5.07 11.61
CA ARG A 25 11.05 -3.84 11.73
C ARG A 25 10.76 -2.91 10.57
N PHE A 26 10.29 -1.71 10.89
CA PHE A 26 10.10 -0.60 9.95
C PHE A 26 10.31 0.72 10.66
N GLY A 27 10.70 1.75 9.90
CA GLY A 27 10.82 3.12 10.42
C GLY A 27 9.43 3.73 10.61
N VAL A 28 9.29 4.54 11.63
CA VAL A 28 8.07 5.32 11.82
C VAL A 28 8.36 6.76 11.41
N VAL A 29 7.76 7.20 10.31
CA VAL A 29 7.81 8.61 9.91
C VAL A 29 6.90 9.41 10.85
N ASN A 30 7.43 10.49 11.39
CA ASN A 30 6.71 11.31 12.38
C ASN A 30 5.43 11.92 11.78
N PRO A 31 4.33 12.03 12.58
CA PRO A 31 3.05 12.57 12.10
C PRO A 31 3.17 13.92 11.37
N PRO A 32 3.92 14.93 11.86
CA PRO A 32 4.05 16.20 11.15
C PRO A 32 4.64 16.08 9.74
N ILE A 33 5.55 15.12 9.50
CA ILE A 33 6.13 14.90 8.17
C ILE A 33 5.10 14.27 7.23
N VAL A 34 4.35 13.28 7.72
CA VAL A 34 3.28 12.63 6.95
C VAL A 34 2.18 13.66 6.61
N GLU A 35 1.83 14.50 7.57
CA GLU A 35 0.84 15.57 7.37
C GLU A 35 1.32 16.64 6.37
N GLN A 36 2.58 17.04 6.47
CA GLN A 36 3.18 17.99 5.53
C GLN A 36 3.16 17.46 4.10
N ARG A 37 3.47 16.16 3.90
CA ARG A 37 3.38 15.51 2.60
C ARG A 37 1.94 15.52 2.06
N LEU A 38 0.97 15.19 2.90
CA LEU A 38 -0.44 15.25 2.53
C LEU A 38 -0.89 16.68 2.16
N LYS A 39 -0.42 17.69 2.87
CA LYS A 39 -0.73 19.11 2.62
C LYS A 39 -0.02 19.70 1.40
N SER A 40 0.88 18.99 0.77
CA SER A 40 1.67 19.51 -0.36
C SER A 40 0.97 19.40 -1.72
N TYR A 41 -0.28 18.97 -1.77
CA TYR A 41 -1.06 18.90 -3.02
C TYR A 41 -1.10 20.23 -3.77
N LYS A 42 -1.32 20.16 -5.07
CA LYS A 42 -1.46 21.30 -5.97
C LYS A 42 -2.66 21.11 -6.89
N GLU A 43 -3.08 22.22 -7.51
CA GLU A 43 -4.17 22.21 -8.50
C GLU A 43 -3.78 21.55 -9.81
N SER A 44 -2.51 21.69 -10.21
CA SER A 44 -2.03 21.13 -11.49
C SER A 44 -1.41 19.75 -11.29
N ASP A 45 -1.77 18.79 -12.14
CA ASP A 45 -1.21 17.44 -12.10
C ASP A 45 0.29 17.44 -12.41
N SER A 46 0.81 18.39 -13.21
CA SER A 46 2.25 18.51 -13.44
C SER A 46 3.00 18.97 -12.20
N ASP A 47 2.41 19.84 -11.38
CA ASP A 47 3.00 20.20 -10.08
C ASP A 47 2.91 19.04 -9.08
N ARG A 48 1.83 18.25 -9.12
CA ARG A 48 1.69 17.04 -8.29
C ARG A 48 2.74 16.00 -8.64
N GLU A 49 2.99 15.76 -9.94
CA GLU A 49 4.06 14.89 -10.42
C GLU A 49 5.41 15.34 -9.86
N ALA A 50 5.77 16.62 -10.05
CA ALA A 50 7.02 17.19 -9.58
C ALA A 50 7.17 17.09 -8.04
N ILE A 51 6.08 17.29 -7.30
CA ILE A 51 6.07 17.14 -5.84
C ILE A 51 6.25 15.68 -5.43
N VAL A 52 5.52 14.73 -6.00
CA VAL A 52 5.67 13.30 -5.68
C VAL A 52 7.12 12.87 -5.87
N LYS A 53 7.75 13.27 -6.98
CA LYS A 53 9.17 13.04 -7.25
C LYS A 53 10.06 13.62 -6.16
N SER A 54 9.84 14.89 -5.80
CA SER A 54 10.58 15.56 -4.70
C SER A 54 10.38 14.89 -3.36
N LEU A 55 9.16 14.40 -3.06
CA LEU A 55 8.86 13.68 -1.83
C LEU A 55 9.60 12.34 -1.77
N PHE A 56 9.70 11.60 -2.86
CA PHE A 56 10.51 10.38 -2.94
C PHE A 56 12.00 10.68 -2.74
N GLN A 57 12.53 11.73 -3.37
CA GLN A 57 13.92 12.16 -3.15
C GLN A 57 14.18 12.49 -1.68
N SER A 58 13.29 13.26 -1.05
CA SER A 58 13.40 13.62 0.37
C SER A 58 13.26 12.41 1.32
N ALA A 59 12.57 11.37 0.88
CA ALA A 59 12.45 10.09 1.58
C ALA A 59 13.67 9.18 1.41
N GLY A 60 14.67 9.59 0.58
CA GLY A 60 15.90 8.84 0.35
C GLY A 60 15.88 7.95 -0.89
N CYS A 61 14.92 8.13 -1.81
CA CYS A 61 14.94 7.47 -3.12
C CYS A 61 15.98 8.18 -4.01
N SER A 62 17.13 7.54 -4.17
CA SER A 62 18.28 8.11 -4.89
C SER A 62 18.13 8.01 -6.41
N GLU A 63 18.97 8.76 -7.12
CA GLU A 63 19.15 8.61 -8.57
C GLU A 63 19.39 7.15 -8.96
N GLY A 64 18.80 6.71 -10.08
CA GLY A 64 18.84 5.34 -10.57
C GLY A 64 17.78 4.41 -9.95
N ARG A 65 17.17 4.82 -8.81
CA ARG A 65 16.00 4.14 -8.23
C ARG A 65 14.70 4.89 -8.46
N LEU A 66 14.80 6.19 -8.65
CA LEU A 66 13.69 7.08 -8.97
C LEU A 66 13.71 7.36 -10.47
N ILE A 67 12.70 6.91 -11.17
CA ILE A 67 12.57 7.09 -12.62
C ILE A 67 11.20 7.67 -12.98
N GLU A 68 11.14 8.36 -14.10
CA GLU A 68 9.93 8.81 -14.77
C GLU A 68 9.69 7.92 -15.98
N GLN A 69 8.61 7.15 -15.94
CA GLN A 69 8.21 6.29 -17.05
C GLN A 69 7.25 7.07 -17.94
N THR A 70 7.68 7.46 -19.15
CA THR A 70 6.80 8.09 -20.14
C THR A 70 5.60 7.20 -20.45
N VAL A 71 4.39 7.74 -20.35
CA VAL A 71 3.13 7.01 -20.54
C VAL A 71 2.49 7.41 -21.85
N ASN A 72 2.25 6.44 -22.74
CA ASN A 72 1.53 6.69 -23.98
C ASN A 72 0.06 7.05 -23.67
N GLY A 73 -0.39 8.19 -24.17
CA GLY A 73 -1.75 8.69 -23.90
C GLY A 73 -1.87 9.61 -22.70
N SER A 74 -0.80 9.80 -21.93
CA SER A 74 -0.71 10.84 -20.89
C SER A 74 0.36 11.87 -21.24
N LYS A 75 0.16 13.11 -20.80
CA LYS A 75 1.19 14.16 -20.86
C LYS A 75 2.23 14.02 -19.75
N LEU A 76 1.88 13.28 -18.70
CA LEU A 76 2.69 13.11 -17.51
C LEU A 76 3.19 11.66 -17.40
N PRO A 77 4.41 11.44 -16.88
CA PRO A 77 4.95 10.11 -16.66
C PRO A 77 4.39 9.49 -15.39
N ASN A 78 4.48 8.17 -15.27
CA ASN A 78 4.47 7.52 -13.97
C ASN A 78 5.76 7.86 -13.22
N VAL A 79 5.66 8.13 -11.91
CA VAL A 79 6.82 8.32 -11.04
C VAL A 79 7.06 7.03 -10.27
N ILE A 80 8.21 6.40 -10.50
CA ILE A 80 8.53 5.07 -9.95
C ILE A 80 9.76 5.15 -9.07
N CYS A 81 9.63 4.69 -7.82
CA CYS A 81 10.75 4.54 -6.91
C CYS A 81 10.93 3.07 -6.51
N THR A 82 12.10 2.51 -6.75
CA THR A 82 12.41 1.11 -6.44
C THR A 82 13.24 1.00 -5.17
N LEU A 83 12.79 0.19 -4.21
CA LEU A 83 13.55 -0.26 -3.05
C LEU A 83 14.03 -1.69 -3.33
N PRO A 84 15.30 -1.93 -3.69
CA PRO A 84 15.80 -3.25 -4.02
C PRO A 84 15.74 -4.21 -2.85
N GLY A 85 15.28 -5.42 -3.11
CA GLY A 85 15.32 -6.54 -2.19
C GLY A 85 16.50 -7.47 -2.43
N ARG A 86 16.55 -8.54 -1.65
CA ARG A 86 17.57 -9.61 -1.77
C ARG A 86 17.19 -10.71 -2.76
N THR A 87 15.92 -10.74 -3.17
CA THR A 87 15.38 -11.65 -4.18
C THR A 87 14.85 -10.84 -5.36
N ASP A 88 14.50 -11.52 -6.42
CA ASP A 88 13.87 -10.94 -7.61
C ASP A 88 12.33 -10.89 -7.53
N SER A 89 11.75 -11.40 -6.44
CA SER A 89 10.32 -11.26 -6.14
C SER A 89 9.97 -9.81 -5.86
N VAL A 90 8.83 -9.36 -6.37
CA VAL A 90 8.41 -7.97 -6.38
C VAL A 90 7.08 -7.79 -5.64
N ILE A 91 6.98 -6.73 -4.86
CA ILE A 91 5.72 -6.18 -4.37
C ILE A 91 5.57 -4.79 -4.98
N VAL A 92 4.49 -4.58 -5.72
CA VAL A 92 4.12 -3.26 -6.25
C VAL A 92 3.22 -2.56 -5.25
N VAL A 93 3.49 -1.27 -5.00
CA VAL A 93 2.63 -0.42 -4.16
C VAL A 93 2.28 0.81 -4.99
N GLY A 94 1.02 0.99 -5.30
CA GLY A 94 0.56 2.01 -6.24
C GLY A 94 -0.48 2.96 -5.68
N ALA A 95 -0.54 4.15 -6.28
CA ALA A 95 -1.57 5.16 -6.11
C ALA A 95 -1.47 6.13 -7.29
N ASN A 96 -2.57 6.69 -7.77
CA ASN A 96 -2.49 7.76 -8.77
C ASN A 96 -2.27 9.14 -8.12
N PHE A 97 -1.67 10.06 -8.86
CA PHE A 97 -1.45 11.42 -8.39
C PHE A 97 -2.31 12.48 -9.11
N ASP A 98 -2.85 12.15 -10.27
CA ASP A 98 -3.78 13.02 -10.99
C ASP A 98 -5.13 13.12 -10.27
N HIS A 99 -5.93 14.12 -10.60
CA HIS A 99 -7.23 14.35 -9.97
C HIS A 99 -8.31 14.72 -11.00
N ALA A 100 -9.56 14.64 -10.59
CA ALA A 100 -10.70 15.08 -11.40
C ALA A 100 -10.69 16.61 -11.58
N GLU A 101 -11.38 17.10 -12.61
CA GLU A 101 -11.47 18.54 -12.91
C GLU A 101 -12.08 19.39 -11.77
N VAL A 102 -12.80 18.77 -10.85
CA VAL A 102 -13.50 19.46 -9.77
C VAL A 102 -13.05 18.93 -8.41
N GLY A 103 -12.72 19.83 -7.51
CA GLY A 103 -12.16 19.54 -6.19
C GLY A 103 -10.64 19.59 -6.19
N ASP A 104 -10.07 19.56 -5.00
CA ASP A 104 -8.62 19.56 -4.84
C ASP A 104 -8.03 18.15 -4.97
N GLY A 105 -8.87 17.09 -5.12
CA GLY A 105 -8.43 15.69 -5.21
C GLY A 105 -7.49 15.28 -4.08
N VAL A 106 -7.76 15.74 -2.84
CA VAL A 106 -6.91 15.41 -1.69
C VAL A 106 -7.20 14.01 -1.21
N ILE A 107 -8.48 13.66 -1.17
CA ILE A 107 -8.90 12.30 -0.84
C ILE A 107 -8.63 11.39 -2.05
N ASP A 108 -9.12 11.76 -3.22
CA ASP A 108 -9.03 11.00 -4.48
C ASP A 108 -8.09 11.71 -5.49
N ASN A 109 -6.78 11.38 -5.55
CA ASN A 109 -6.10 10.41 -4.71
C ASN A 109 -4.72 10.93 -4.24
N TRP A 110 -4.62 12.23 -3.93
CA TRP A 110 -3.37 12.74 -3.33
C TRP A 110 -3.04 12.05 -2.02
N SER A 111 -4.06 11.57 -1.29
CA SER A 111 -3.88 10.82 -0.05
C SER A 111 -3.05 9.54 -0.26
N GLY A 112 -3.31 8.80 -1.32
CA GLY A 112 -2.51 7.64 -1.70
C GLY A 112 -1.12 8.05 -2.20
N ALA A 113 -1.05 8.96 -3.19
CA ALA A 113 0.20 9.39 -3.80
C ALA A 113 1.21 9.94 -2.79
N SER A 114 0.77 10.81 -1.86
CA SER A 114 1.64 11.39 -0.83
C SER A 114 2.05 10.40 0.27
N MET A 115 1.34 9.29 0.41
CA MET A 115 1.69 8.22 1.35
C MET A 115 2.84 7.35 0.84
N LEU A 116 2.95 7.12 -0.47
CA LEU A 116 3.99 6.26 -1.07
C LEU A 116 5.41 6.61 -0.61
N PRO A 117 5.88 7.87 -0.62
CA PRO A 117 7.20 8.23 -0.10
C PRO A 117 7.37 7.95 1.39
N SER A 118 6.29 8.03 2.18
CA SER A 118 6.32 7.71 3.61
C SER A 118 6.47 6.22 3.85
N LEU A 119 5.79 5.39 3.06
CA LEU A 119 5.94 3.93 3.08
C LEU A 119 7.33 3.49 2.62
N TYR A 120 7.84 4.09 1.53
CA TYR A 120 9.22 3.87 1.10
C TYR A 120 10.21 4.16 2.23
N GLN A 121 10.12 5.34 2.86
CA GLN A 121 10.99 5.73 3.97
C GLN A 121 10.90 4.77 5.15
N ALA A 122 9.69 4.29 5.48
CA ALA A 122 9.48 3.33 6.55
C ALA A 122 10.16 1.98 6.28
N LEU A 123 10.19 1.55 5.03
CA LEU A 123 10.77 0.27 4.64
C LEU A 123 12.29 0.36 4.41
N ASN A 124 12.82 1.51 4.04
CA ASN A 124 14.24 1.71 3.65
C ASN A 124 15.22 1.72 4.83
N ILE A 125 14.82 1.31 6.02
CA ILE A 125 15.70 1.23 7.21
C ILE A 125 16.41 -0.11 7.36
N GLU A 126 15.91 -1.16 6.70
CA GLU A 126 16.43 -2.54 6.79
C GLU A 126 16.44 -3.18 5.39
N PRO A 127 17.38 -4.08 5.10
CA PRO A 127 17.36 -4.85 3.88
C PRO A 127 16.09 -5.70 3.77
N ARG A 128 15.37 -5.57 2.67
CA ARG A 128 14.14 -6.30 2.38
C ARG A 128 14.44 -7.59 1.63
N ARG A 129 13.52 -8.54 1.71
CA ARG A 129 13.55 -9.77 0.91
C ARG A 129 13.06 -9.47 -0.50
N HIS A 130 11.84 -8.90 -0.61
CA HIS A 130 11.26 -8.49 -1.88
C HIS A 130 11.81 -7.14 -2.34
N THR A 131 11.90 -6.98 -3.64
CA THR A 131 12.01 -5.65 -4.24
C THR A 131 10.64 -4.98 -4.15
N PHE A 132 10.57 -3.79 -3.54
CA PHE A 132 9.37 -2.98 -3.53
C PHE A 132 9.44 -1.94 -4.65
N VAL A 133 8.40 -1.89 -5.47
CA VAL A 133 8.25 -0.89 -6.53
C VAL A 133 7.08 0.01 -6.17
N PHE A 134 7.39 1.24 -5.76
CA PHE A 134 6.40 2.26 -5.47
C PHE A 134 6.10 3.03 -6.74
N VAL A 135 4.85 3.06 -7.17
CA VAL A 135 4.43 3.71 -8.42
C VAL A 135 3.35 4.73 -8.13
N ALA A 136 3.66 6.01 -8.38
CA ALA A 136 2.63 7.03 -8.51
C ALA A 136 2.18 7.06 -9.98
N PHE A 137 0.96 6.58 -10.22
CA PHE A 137 0.40 6.46 -11.57
C PHE A 137 -0.12 7.79 -12.09
N ALA A 138 0.06 8.03 -13.38
CA ALA A 138 -0.51 9.16 -14.10
C ALA A 138 -1.81 8.76 -14.83
N GLY A 139 -2.77 9.68 -14.92
CA GLY A 139 -3.91 9.54 -15.83
C GLY A 139 -4.92 8.46 -15.45
N GLN A 140 -5.18 8.27 -14.17
CA GLN A 140 -6.30 7.44 -13.71
C GLN A 140 -7.62 7.97 -14.28
N HIS A 141 -7.85 9.29 -14.15
CA HIS A 141 -9.04 9.97 -14.69
C HIS A 141 -9.08 10.04 -16.23
N GLN A 142 -8.04 9.59 -16.90
CA GLN A 142 -7.95 9.42 -18.37
C GLN A 142 -8.11 7.94 -18.78
N GLY A 143 -8.71 7.11 -17.95
CA GLY A 143 -8.94 5.69 -18.22
C GLY A 143 -7.78 4.79 -17.80
N PHE A 144 -7.12 5.11 -16.67
CA PHE A 144 -6.05 4.29 -16.06
C PHE A 144 -4.85 4.10 -16.98
N VAL A 145 -4.54 5.13 -17.81
CA VAL A 145 -3.49 4.99 -18.83
C VAL A 145 -2.13 4.69 -18.22
N GLY A 146 -1.84 5.23 -17.01
CA GLY A 146 -0.58 5.02 -16.30
C GLY A 146 -0.38 3.59 -15.83
N SER A 147 -1.34 3.02 -15.11
CA SER A 147 -1.26 1.65 -14.61
C SER A 147 -1.32 0.62 -15.72
N ARG A 148 -2.16 0.84 -16.75
CA ARG A 148 -2.21 -0.01 -17.95
C ARG A 148 -0.87 0.01 -18.68
N PHE A 149 -0.30 1.20 -18.92
CA PHE A 149 1.01 1.31 -19.58
C PHE A 149 2.12 0.66 -18.76
N TYR A 150 2.07 0.78 -17.42
CA TYR A 150 3.04 0.12 -16.55
C TYR A 150 3.01 -1.39 -16.73
N VAL A 151 1.84 -2.03 -16.66
CA VAL A 151 1.73 -3.49 -16.81
C VAL A 151 2.04 -3.95 -18.24
N ASP A 152 1.65 -3.19 -19.27
CA ASP A 152 1.92 -3.50 -20.67
C ASP A 152 3.42 -3.40 -21.02
N SER A 153 4.19 -2.65 -20.23
CA SER A 153 5.65 -2.54 -20.37
C SER A 153 6.42 -3.70 -19.74
N LEU A 154 5.75 -4.54 -18.96
CA LEU A 154 6.38 -5.67 -18.27
C LEU A 154 6.49 -6.88 -19.20
N THR A 155 7.63 -7.58 -19.12
CA THR A 155 7.77 -8.89 -19.77
C THR A 155 6.99 -9.95 -18.96
N PRO A 156 6.62 -11.10 -19.59
CA PRO A 156 5.98 -12.20 -18.86
C PRO A 156 6.78 -12.66 -17.63
N ASP A 157 8.11 -12.68 -17.73
CA ASP A 157 9.00 -13.06 -16.61
C ASP A 157 8.93 -12.03 -15.45
N GLN A 158 8.82 -10.74 -15.78
CA GLN A 158 8.64 -9.69 -14.76
C GLN A 158 7.28 -9.82 -14.07
N VAL A 159 6.22 -10.09 -14.84
CA VAL A 159 4.87 -10.31 -14.27
C VAL A 159 4.86 -11.50 -13.30
N GLN A 160 5.52 -12.61 -13.66
CA GLN A 160 5.61 -13.79 -12.78
C GLN A 160 6.31 -13.52 -11.45
N LYS A 161 7.18 -12.51 -11.40
CA LYS A 161 7.90 -12.12 -10.18
C LYS A 161 7.09 -11.22 -9.26
N ILE A 162 5.94 -10.71 -9.70
CA ILE A 162 5.08 -9.87 -8.86
C ILE A 162 4.24 -10.76 -7.95
N ASP A 163 4.57 -10.77 -6.67
CA ASP A 163 3.85 -11.54 -5.66
C ASP A 163 2.58 -10.85 -5.16
N ALA A 164 2.55 -9.51 -5.19
CA ALA A 164 1.39 -8.72 -4.81
C ALA A 164 1.42 -7.31 -5.43
N MET A 165 0.23 -6.76 -5.68
CA MET A 165 -0.02 -5.33 -5.89
C MET A 165 -0.89 -4.80 -4.75
N VAL A 166 -0.40 -3.78 -4.06
CA VAL A 166 -1.14 -3.04 -3.02
C VAL A 166 -1.52 -1.69 -3.59
N ASP A 167 -2.79 -1.52 -3.84
CA ASP A 167 -3.37 -0.29 -4.35
C ASP A 167 -3.90 0.56 -3.18
N ILE A 168 -3.52 1.84 -3.16
CA ILE A 168 -3.88 2.78 -2.09
C ILE A 168 -4.70 3.89 -2.71
N ASP A 169 -5.96 3.93 -2.33
CA ASP A 169 -6.87 4.91 -2.88
C ASP A 169 -7.77 5.54 -1.81
N SER A 170 -8.03 6.84 -1.96
CA SER A 170 -9.06 7.58 -1.20
C SER A 170 -8.98 7.38 0.32
N LEU A 171 -7.83 7.68 0.92
CA LEU A 171 -7.62 7.57 2.37
C LEU A 171 -7.92 8.88 3.13
N GLY A 172 -8.22 8.74 4.42
CA GLY A 172 -8.36 9.87 5.35
C GLY A 172 -9.78 10.29 5.68
N LEU A 173 -10.81 9.66 5.13
CA LEU A 173 -12.21 9.97 5.46
C LEU A 173 -12.68 9.29 6.76
N GLY A 174 -11.98 8.26 7.17
CA GLY A 174 -12.30 7.45 8.35
C GLY A 174 -11.31 6.33 8.52
N PRO A 175 -11.64 5.29 9.30
CA PRO A 175 -10.82 4.11 9.45
C PRO A 175 -10.51 3.45 8.10
N THR A 176 -9.40 2.72 8.07
CA THR A 176 -9.00 1.95 6.89
C THR A 176 -10.05 0.90 6.54
N GLU A 177 -10.39 0.82 5.29
CA GLU A 177 -11.26 -0.22 4.71
C GLU A 177 -10.52 -0.97 3.60
N VAL A 178 -11.00 -2.16 3.27
CA VAL A 178 -10.48 -2.97 2.17
C VAL A 178 -11.60 -3.36 1.21
N TRP A 179 -11.37 -3.23 -0.09
CA TRP A 179 -12.32 -3.66 -1.12
C TRP A 179 -12.31 -5.18 -1.28
N VAL A 180 -13.17 -5.86 -0.52
CA VAL A 180 -13.11 -7.32 -0.35
C VAL A 180 -13.44 -8.07 -1.62
N SER A 181 -14.41 -7.60 -2.42
CA SER A 181 -14.85 -8.29 -3.64
C SER A 181 -13.81 -8.32 -4.75
N ARG A 182 -12.85 -7.38 -4.74
CA ARG A 182 -11.79 -7.27 -5.74
C ARG A 182 -10.39 -7.60 -5.22
N SER A 183 -10.27 -7.94 -3.95
CA SER A 183 -8.97 -8.22 -3.32
C SER A 183 -8.71 -9.70 -3.15
N ASP A 184 -7.45 -10.11 -3.28
CA ASP A 184 -7.01 -11.46 -2.97
C ASP A 184 -7.23 -11.80 -1.50
N GLN A 185 -7.85 -12.93 -1.23
CA GLN A 185 -8.25 -13.32 0.12
C GLN A 185 -7.07 -13.62 1.05
N LYS A 186 -5.89 -14.01 0.52
CA LYS A 186 -4.69 -14.20 1.35
C LYS A 186 -4.15 -12.84 1.79
N LEU A 187 -4.12 -11.85 0.87
CA LEU A 187 -3.70 -10.48 1.16
C LEU A 187 -4.66 -9.82 2.18
N VAL A 188 -5.97 -10.00 2.00
CA VAL A 188 -6.98 -9.49 2.96
C VAL A 188 -6.79 -10.09 4.35
N ARG A 189 -6.60 -11.41 4.46
CA ARG A 189 -6.34 -12.07 5.75
C ARG A 189 -5.08 -11.58 6.42
N ALA A 190 -4.01 -11.36 5.66
CA ALA A 190 -2.75 -10.84 6.18
C ALA A 190 -2.92 -9.40 6.71
N LEU A 191 -3.62 -8.53 5.96
CA LEU A 191 -3.93 -7.17 6.40
C LEU A 191 -4.78 -7.16 7.68
N ASN A 192 -5.82 -7.99 7.73
CA ASN A 192 -6.68 -8.12 8.92
C ASN A 192 -5.89 -8.60 10.16
N GLY A 193 -5.03 -9.59 9.99
CA GLY A 193 -4.15 -10.07 11.07
C GLY A 193 -3.25 -8.95 11.60
N MET A 194 -2.73 -8.10 10.70
CA MET A 194 -1.91 -6.95 11.08
C MET A 194 -2.74 -5.89 11.82
N ALA A 195 -3.93 -5.57 11.32
CA ALA A 195 -4.84 -4.60 11.95
C ALA A 195 -5.21 -5.03 13.39
N VAL A 196 -5.53 -6.31 13.59
CA VAL A 196 -5.77 -6.88 14.91
C VAL A 196 -4.54 -6.75 15.83
N SER A 197 -3.34 -7.07 15.30
CA SER A 197 -2.09 -6.99 16.07
C SER A 197 -1.75 -5.56 16.50
N LEU A 198 -2.03 -4.59 15.67
CA LEU A 198 -1.80 -3.16 15.94
C LEU A 198 -2.97 -2.50 16.67
N LYS A 199 -4.09 -3.21 16.87
CA LYS A 199 -5.35 -2.67 17.41
C LYS A 199 -5.85 -1.45 16.60
N VAL A 200 -5.70 -1.51 15.29
CA VAL A 200 -6.20 -0.50 14.35
C VAL A 200 -7.51 -1.02 13.76
N PRO A 201 -8.59 -0.21 13.73
CA PRO A 201 -9.82 -0.59 13.06
C PRO A 201 -9.58 -0.88 11.58
N LEU A 202 -10.14 -1.99 11.09
CA LEU A 202 -10.17 -2.35 9.68
C LEU A 202 -11.54 -2.94 9.36
N THR A 203 -12.17 -2.46 8.30
CA THR A 203 -13.46 -2.95 7.84
C THR A 203 -13.35 -3.46 6.41
N GLY A 204 -14.04 -4.57 6.11
CA GLY A 204 -14.26 -4.99 4.73
C GLY A 204 -15.45 -4.25 4.15
N ALA A 205 -15.26 -3.55 3.04
CA ALA A 205 -16.33 -2.86 2.34
C ALA A 205 -16.22 -3.12 0.83
N ASN A 206 -17.36 -3.19 0.16
CA ASN A 206 -17.39 -3.27 -1.30
C ASN A 206 -17.86 -1.93 -1.84
N ILE A 207 -17.04 -1.36 -2.69
CA ILE A 207 -17.24 -0.05 -3.31
C ILE A 207 -17.42 -0.18 -4.83
N ASP A 208 -18.03 -1.27 -5.30
CA ASP A 208 -18.22 -1.57 -6.73
C ASP A 208 -18.92 -0.43 -7.50
N TRP A 209 -19.56 0.50 -6.78
CA TRP A 209 -20.22 1.67 -7.36
C TRP A 209 -19.24 2.75 -7.85
N VAL A 210 -17.96 2.74 -7.43
CA VAL A 210 -16.94 3.69 -7.91
C VAL A 210 -16.33 3.27 -9.26
N GLY A 211 -16.52 2.02 -9.68
CA GLY A 211 -16.00 1.49 -10.95
C GLY A 211 -14.72 0.70 -10.80
N GLU A 212 -13.65 1.10 -11.47
CA GLU A 212 -12.33 0.48 -11.43
C GLU A 212 -11.31 1.41 -10.77
N TYR A 213 -10.20 0.82 -10.31
CA TYR A 213 -9.00 1.51 -9.87
C TYR A 213 -7.77 0.94 -10.60
N ASP A 214 -6.58 1.42 -10.25
CA ASP A 214 -5.33 1.04 -10.90
C ASP A 214 -4.99 -0.45 -10.75
N GLU A 215 -5.52 -1.13 -9.71
CA GLU A 215 -5.37 -2.57 -9.52
C GLU A 215 -5.96 -3.40 -10.67
N GLY A 216 -6.97 -2.87 -11.37
CA GLY A 216 -7.63 -3.56 -12.47
C GLY A 216 -6.67 -3.99 -13.59
N ALA A 217 -5.63 -3.21 -13.86
CA ALA A 217 -4.59 -3.56 -14.80
C ALA A 217 -3.82 -4.83 -14.40
N PHE A 218 -3.56 -5.01 -13.10
CA PHE A 218 -2.83 -6.16 -12.56
C PHE A 218 -3.70 -7.41 -12.43
N VAL A 219 -4.99 -7.25 -12.13
CA VAL A 219 -5.95 -8.36 -12.07
C VAL A 219 -6.00 -9.11 -13.40
N ASN A 220 -5.96 -8.41 -14.52
CA ASN A 220 -5.94 -9.01 -15.85
C ASN A 220 -4.72 -9.90 -16.08
N LEU A 221 -3.61 -9.63 -15.41
CA LEU A 221 -2.37 -10.43 -15.42
C LEU A 221 -2.37 -11.54 -14.35
N LYS A 222 -3.46 -11.71 -13.60
CA LYS A 222 -3.60 -12.67 -12.48
C LYS A 222 -2.58 -12.42 -11.34
N VAL A 223 -2.13 -11.19 -11.19
CA VAL A 223 -1.36 -10.76 -10.02
C VAL A 223 -2.32 -10.63 -8.84
N PRO A 224 -2.01 -11.14 -7.62
CA PRO A 224 -2.83 -10.87 -6.45
C PRO A 224 -2.82 -9.39 -6.14
N THR A 225 -4.00 -8.82 -6.01
CA THR A 225 -4.18 -7.41 -5.71
C THR A 225 -4.93 -7.23 -4.40
N ILE A 226 -4.71 -6.12 -3.75
CA ILE A 226 -5.51 -5.62 -2.65
C ILE A 226 -5.67 -4.11 -2.79
N THR A 227 -6.89 -3.60 -2.70
CA THR A 227 -7.19 -2.16 -2.69
C THR A 227 -7.61 -1.75 -1.29
N VAL A 228 -6.93 -0.73 -0.77
CA VAL A 228 -7.14 -0.16 0.57
C VAL A 228 -7.65 1.26 0.42
N HIS A 229 -8.76 1.57 1.09
CA HIS A 229 -9.43 2.86 1.01
C HIS A 229 -10.02 3.28 2.37
N SER A 230 -10.72 4.40 2.42
CA SER A 230 -11.54 4.84 3.56
C SER A 230 -12.91 5.40 3.12
N LEU A 231 -13.43 4.89 2.01
CA LEU A 231 -14.72 5.30 1.46
C LEU A 231 -15.85 4.63 2.24
N ILE A 232 -16.48 5.36 3.13
CA ILE A 232 -17.51 4.87 4.04
C ILE A 232 -18.77 4.47 3.24
N LYS A 233 -19.30 3.28 3.51
CA LYS A 233 -20.55 2.82 2.92
C LYS A 233 -21.69 3.82 3.17
N GLY A 234 -22.32 4.26 2.09
CA GLY A 234 -23.39 5.29 2.17
C GLY A 234 -22.88 6.72 2.14
N MET A 235 -21.58 6.94 1.93
CA MET A 235 -21.04 8.26 1.65
C MET A 235 -21.75 8.83 0.42
N PRO A 236 -22.20 10.10 0.49
CA PRO A 236 -22.81 10.70 -0.68
C PRO A 236 -21.77 10.72 -1.82
N PRO A 237 -22.17 10.38 -3.06
CA PRO A 237 -21.29 10.51 -4.24
C PRO A 237 -20.85 11.96 -4.49
N GLN A 238 -21.13 12.85 -3.54
CA GLN A 238 -20.90 14.29 -3.56
C GLN A 238 -19.54 14.71 -2.98
N LEU A 239 -18.71 13.76 -2.51
CA LEU A 239 -17.38 14.12 -2.00
C LEU A 239 -16.32 13.97 -3.10
N LEU A 240 -16.19 12.78 -3.67
CA LEU A 240 -15.22 12.53 -4.73
C LEU A 240 -15.60 13.30 -5.99
N HIS A 241 -14.62 13.84 -6.69
CA HIS A 241 -14.78 14.66 -7.90
C HIS A 241 -15.69 15.90 -7.67
N ARG A 242 -15.60 16.52 -6.47
CA ARG A 242 -16.38 17.69 -6.06
C ARG A 242 -15.52 18.62 -5.19
N HIS A 243 -15.94 19.87 -5.04
CA HIS A 243 -15.26 20.88 -4.20
C HIS A 243 -15.04 20.46 -2.75
N LYS A 244 -15.75 19.43 -2.28
CA LYS A 244 -15.58 18.90 -0.92
C LYS A 244 -14.39 17.94 -0.81
N ASP A 245 -13.84 17.47 -1.93
CA ASP A 245 -12.59 16.69 -1.94
C ASP A 245 -11.41 17.64 -1.78
N ASN A 246 -11.17 18.03 -0.56
CA ASN A 246 -10.09 18.93 -0.14
C ASN A 246 -9.57 18.54 1.25
N TYR A 247 -8.51 19.21 1.71
CA TYR A 247 -7.87 18.88 2.98
C TYR A 247 -8.82 18.95 4.19
N SER A 248 -9.88 19.78 4.17
CA SER A 248 -10.83 19.88 5.28
C SER A 248 -11.66 18.61 5.49
N ALA A 249 -11.72 17.73 4.50
CA ALA A 249 -12.39 16.44 4.62
C ALA A 249 -11.51 15.37 5.30
N VAL A 250 -10.22 15.64 5.49
CA VAL A 250 -9.26 14.66 6.03
C VAL A 250 -9.35 14.58 7.55
N HIS A 251 -9.58 13.40 8.06
CA HIS A 251 -9.35 13.02 9.45
C HIS A 251 -7.92 12.52 9.60
N PHE A 252 -6.98 13.42 9.90
CA PHE A 252 -5.55 13.10 9.88
C PHE A 252 -5.16 11.94 10.80
N ASP A 253 -5.78 11.82 11.96
CA ASP A 253 -5.50 10.70 12.88
C ASP A 253 -5.81 9.34 12.24
N GLU A 254 -6.90 9.23 11.46
CA GLU A 254 -7.25 8.01 10.73
C GLU A 254 -6.31 7.79 9.54
N TYR A 255 -5.96 8.84 8.82
CA TYR A 255 -4.94 8.79 7.76
C TYR A 255 -3.60 8.28 8.28
N TYR A 256 -3.14 8.77 9.43
CA TYR A 256 -1.89 8.33 10.06
C TYR A 256 -1.96 6.90 10.59
N LYS A 257 -3.13 6.44 11.07
CA LYS A 257 -3.36 5.04 11.43
C LYS A 257 -3.26 4.14 10.18
N SER A 258 -3.83 4.57 9.04
CA SER A 258 -3.69 3.86 7.75
C SER A 258 -2.22 3.75 7.33
N TYR A 259 -1.45 4.84 7.43
CA TYR A 259 0.00 4.83 7.17
C TYR A 259 0.73 3.80 8.02
N ARG A 260 0.46 3.76 9.33
CA ARG A 260 1.11 2.81 10.25
C ARG A 260 0.72 1.37 9.96
N LEU A 261 -0.56 1.14 9.67
CA LEU A 261 -1.08 -0.19 9.29
C LEU A 261 -0.41 -0.68 8.01
N LEU A 262 -0.37 0.14 6.98
CA LEU A 262 0.24 -0.20 5.69
C LEU A 262 1.74 -0.40 5.80
N SER A 263 2.46 0.41 6.58
CA SER A 263 3.89 0.21 6.83
C SER A 263 4.18 -1.17 7.45
N ALA A 264 3.43 -1.55 8.48
CA ALA A 264 3.57 -2.86 9.12
C ALA A 264 3.12 -4.01 8.20
N TYR A 265 2.06 -3.81 7.43
CA TYR A 265 1.54 -4.78 6.48
C TYR A 265 2.54 -5.09 5.38
N LEU A 266 3.17 -4.09 4.77
CA LEU A 266 4.18 -4.28 3.75
C LEU A 266 5.39 -5.06 4.28
N VAL A 267 5.81 -4.82 5.53
CA VAL A 267 6.87 -5.61 6.17
C VAL A 267 6.42 -7.05 6.47
N LEU A 268 5.14 -7.26 6.81
CA LEU A 268 4.59 -8.62 6.92
C LEU A 268 4.64 -9.34 5.56
N LEU A 269 4.22 -8.68 4.48
CA LEU A 269 4.28 -9.24 3.13
C LEU A 269 5.71 -9.59 2.72
N ASP A 270 6.69 -8.73 3.07
CA ASP A 270 8.12 -9.00 2.84
C ASP A 270 8.60 -10.29 3.49
N GLY A 271 8.04 -10.64 4.65
CA GLY A 271 8.36 -11.87 5.39
C GLY A 271 7.65 -13.13 4.87
N LEU A 272 6.59 -13.00 4.07
CA LEU A 272 5.87 -14.14 3.52
C LEU A 272 6.69 -14.80 2.41
N ALA A 273 6.49 -16.11 2.23
CA ALA A 273 7.13 -16.81 1.12
C ALA A 273 6.60 -16.27 -0.21
N ALA A 274 7.50 -16.14 -1.20
CA ALA A 274 7.11 -15.97 -2.59
C ALA A 274 6.18 -17.12 -3.02
N ARG A 275 5.35 -16.87 -4.02
CA ARG A 275 4.39 -17.85 -4.59
C ARG A 275 5.05 -19.14 -4.99
#